data_cfc9fb127643f5cc7c84dabbf502a19b
#
_entry.id   cfc9fb127643f5cc7c84dabbf502a19b
#
_cell.length_a   1.000
_cell.length_b   1.000
_cell.length_c   1.000
_cell.angle_alpha   90.00
_cell.angle_beta   90.00
_cell.angle_gamma   90.00
#
_symmetry.space_group_name_H-M   'P 1'
#
loop_
_entity.id
_entity.type
_entity.pdbx_description
1 polymer ?
#
loop_
_entity_poly.entity_id
_entity_poly.type
_entity_poly.pdbx_seq_one_letter_code
_entity_poly.pdbx_strand_id
1 'polypeptide(L)' 'MSKKTISFCGCNEGYEEVKGKVEKEFKEEVNIKVNKCIGACDKCGWDLISRVDGVLLDGKNTEELYYKIKKEIMK' A
#
# COMPACT_ATOMS: atom_id res chain seq x y z
N MET A 1 -14.19 1.32 -16.10
CA MET A 1 -13.40 0.33 -15.36
C MET A 1 -13.13 0.78 -13.96
N SER A 2 -13.25 -0.13 -13.04
CA SER A 2 -13.08 0.21 -11.63
C SER A 2 -11.61 0.42 -11.27
N LYS A 3 -11.36 1.43 -10.49
CA LYS A 3 -10.02 1.67 -9.97
C LYS A 3 -9.77 0.74 -8.79
N LYS A 4 -8.54 0.29 -8.66
CA LYS A 4 -8.15 -0.51 -7.52
C LYS A 4 -7.98 0.40 -6.30
N THR A 5 -8.38 -0.10 -5.15
CA THR A 5 -8.26 0.65 -3.91
C THR A 5 -7.05 0.17 -3.14
N ILE A 6 -6.15 1.09 -2.82
CA ILE A 6 -4.95 0.81 -2.06
C ILE A 6 -5.11 1.42 -0.67
N SER A 7 -5.01 0.58 0.35
CA SER A 7 -5.12 1.03 1.72
C SER A 7 -3.75 0.95 2.40
N PHE A 8 -3.41 1.99 3.14
CA PHE A 8 -2.16 2.03 3.89
C PHE A 8 -2.48 2.10 5.38
N CYS A 9 -1.60 1.51 6.18
CA CYS A 9 -1.72 1.59 7.63
C CYS A 9 -1.08 2.87 8.12
N GLY A 10 -1.88 3.75 8.71
CA GLY A 10 -1.41 5.05 9.18
C GLY A 10 -0.41 4.98 10.33
N CYS A 11 -0.35 3.83 11.01
CA CYS A 11 0.63 3.64 12.09
C CYS A 11 1.97 3.09 11.58
N ASN A 12 2.02 2.76 10.30
CA ASN A 12 3.20 2.15 9.70
C ASN A 12 4.21 3.22 9.30
N GLU A 13 5.43 3.12 9.80
CA GLU A 13 6.47 4.08 9.42
C GLU A 13 6.88 3.87 7.97
N GLY A 14 7.02 4.96 7.25
CA GLY A 14 7.47 4.93 5.87
C GLY A 14 6.37 4.71 4.85
N TYR A 15 5.13 4.53 5.28
CA TYR A 15 4.04 4.33 4.33
C TYR A 15 3.88 5.55 3.42
N GLU A 16 4.23 6.73 3.91
CA GLU A 16 4.09 7.96 3.14
C GLU A 16 4.95 7.96 1.88
N GLU A 17 6.13 7.36 1.95
CA GLU A 17 6.99 7.26 0.78
C GLU A 17 6.36 6.37 -0.28
N VAL A 18 5.86 5.22 0.13
CA VAL A 18 5.20 4.30 -0.79
C VAL A 18 3.95 4.94 -1.38
N LYS A 19 3.16 5.58 -0.52
CA LYS A 19 1.96 6.28 -0.95
C LYS A 19 2.29 7.33 -2.00
N GLY A 20 3.33 8.14 -1.75
CA GLY A 20 3.74 9.17 -2.67
C GLY A 20 4.18 8.62 -4.01
N LYS A 21 4.92 7.53 -4.01
CA LYS A 21 5.37 6.89 -5.24
C LYS A 21 4.19 6.33 -6.05
N VAL A 22 3.27 5.66 -5.37
CA VAL A 22 2.10 5.09 -6.03
C VAL A 22 1.22 6.20 -6.57
N GLU A 23 1.00 7.24 -5.79
CA GLU A 23 0.21 8.38 -6.21
C GLU A 23 0.79 9.04 -7.45
N LYS A 24 2.11 9.17 -7.49
CA LYS A 24 2.79 9.80 -8.62
C LYS A 24 2.70 8.95 -9.89
N GLU A 25 2.83 7.64 -9.75
CA GLU A 25 2.82 6.73 -10.89
C GLU A 25 1.43 6.36 -11.37
N PHE A 26 0.51 6.17 -10.44
CA PHE A 26 -0.82 5.65 -10.75
C PHE A 26 -1.95 6.55 -10.28
N LYS A 27 -1.69 7.84 -10.22
CA LYS A 27 -2.61 8.82 -9.66
C LYS A 27 -4.07 8.66 -10.10
N GLU A 28 -4.29 8.43 -11.37
CA GLU A 28 -5.64 8.34 -11.91
C GLU A 28 -6.17 6.90 -11.99
N GLU A 29 -5.31 5.93 -11.73
CA GLU A 29 -5.68 4.53 -11.87
C GLU A 29 -6.05 3.85 -10.58
N VAL A 30 -5.80 4.50 -9.45
CA VAL A 30 -6.04 3.90 -8.14
C VAL A 30 -6.69 4.89 -7.19
N ASN A 31 -7.39 4.33 -6.20
CA ASN A 31 -7.90 5.11 -5.08
C ASN A 31 -7.00 4.81 -3.89
N ILE A 32 -6.49 5.84 -3.25
CA ILE A 32 -5.60 5.67 -2.11
C ILE A 32 -6.33 6.07 -0.84
N LYS A 33 -6.28 5.19 0.15
CA LYS A 33 -6.87 5.44 1.46
C LYS A 33 -5.83 5.18 2.54
N VAL A 34 -5.89 5.96 3.60
CA VAL A 34 -5.04 5.75 4.76
C VAL A 34 -5.95 5.46 5.94
N ASN A 35 -5.78 4.29 6.52
CA ASN A 35 -6.56 3.86 7.68
C ASN A 35 -5.66 3.75 8.89
N LYS A 36 -6.23 3.84 10.09
CA LYS A 36 -5.45 3.68 11.32
C LYS A 36 -4.84 2.29 11.41
N CYS A 37 -5.59 1.31 10.96
CA CYS A 37 -5.14 -0.08 10.97
C CYS A 37 -5.90 -0.83 9.88
N ILE A 38 -5.18 -1.68 9.16
CA ILE A 38 -5.79 -2.46 8.08
C ILE A 38 -5.94 -3.94 8.45
N GLY A 39 -5.95 -4.22 9.76
CA GLY A 39 -6.18 -5.56 10.26
C GLY A 39 -4.95 -6.44 10.34
N ALA A 40 -3.77 -5.86 10.24
CA ALA A 40 -2.51 -6.60 10.30
C ALA A 40 -1.58 -6.01 11.37
N CYS A 41 -2.11 -5.80 12.56
CA CYS A 41 -1.37 -5.18 13.66
C CYS A 41 -0.07 -5.91 13.99
N ASP A 42 -0.07 -7.22 13.84
CA ASP A 42 1.11 -8.02 14.13
C ASP A 42 2.30 -7.66 13.25
N LYS A 43 2.04 -7.24 12.04
CA LYS A 43 3.09 -6.89 11.08
C LYS A 43 3.37 -5.41 11.02
N CYS A 44 2.44 -4.61 11.49
CA CYS A 44 2.52 -3.15 11.36
C CYS A 44 3.76 -2.55 12.04
N GLY A 45 4.26 -3.18 13.08
CA GLY A 45 5.44 -2.71 13.78
C GLY A 45 6.76 -3.20 13.20
N TRP A 46 6.72 -4.13 12.26
CA TRP A 46 7.92 -4.76 11.72
C TRP A 46 8.15 -4.43 10.25
N ASP A 47 7.12 -4.62 9.45
CA ASP A 47 7.21 -4.45 8.01
C ASP A 47 6.25 -3.38 7.54
N LEU A 48 6.54 -2.82 6.37
CA LEU A 48 5.59 -1.97 5.70
C LEU A 48 4.47 -2.83 5.14
N ILE A 49 3.22 -2.44 5.38
CA ILE A 49 2.08 -3.20 4.90
C ILE A 49 1.11 -2.32 4.14
N SER A 50 0.41 -2.95 3.22
CA SER A 50 -0.60 -2.27 2.43
C SER A 50 -1.62 -3.30 1.96
N ARG A 51 -2.79 -2.83 1.54
CA ARG A 51 -3.81 -3.72 1.01
C ARG A 51 -4.30 -3.16 -0.33
N VAL A 52 -4.25 -4.00 -1.34
CA VAL A 52 -4.73 -3.64 -2.69
C VAL A 52 -5.93 -4.50 -3.00
N ASP A 53 -7.12 -3.88 -3.11
CA ASP A 53 -8.38 -4.58 -3.38
C ASP A 53 -8.62 -5.76 -2.43
N GLY A 54 -8.25 -5.58 -1.16
CA GLY A 54 -8.44 -6.63 -0.17
C GLY A 54 -7.30 -7.63 -0.06
N VAL A 55 -6.29 -7.52 -0.91
CA VAL A 55 -5.12 -8.40 -0.86
C VAL A 55 -4.05 -7.73 -0.02
N LEU A 56 -3.68 -8.38 1.09
CA LEU A 56 -2.65 -7.85 1.98
C LEU A 56 -1.26 -8.07 1.39
N LEU A 57 -0.48 -7.01 1.35
CA LEU A 57 0.89 -7.03 0.87
C LEU A 57 1.81 -6.53 1.97
N ASP A 58 3.01 -7.08 2.00
CA ASP A 58 4.02 -6.63 2.97
C ASP A 58 5.38 -6.51 2.29
N GLY A 59 6.23 -5.68 2.84
CA GLY A 59 7.57 -5.48 2.33
C GLY A 59 8.49 -5.02 3.45
N LYS A 60 9.75 -5.35 3.33
CA LYS A 60 10.76 -4.98 4.34
C LYS A 60 11.18 -3.52 4.21
N ASN A 61 10.97 -2.94 3.06
CA ASN A 61 11.30 -1.53 2.81
C ASN A 61 10.31 -0.95 1.80
N THR A 62 10.44 0.35 1.57
CA THR A 62 9.51 1.05 0.69
C THR A 62 9.56 0.54 -0.74
N GLU A 63 10.75 0.22 -1.24
CA GLU A 63 10.88 -0.28 -2.60
C GLU A 63 10.21 -1.63 -2.79
N GLU A 64 10.40 -2.52 -1.83
CA GLU A 64 9.80 -3.85 -1.91
C GLU A 64 8.28 -3.77 -1.88
N LEU A 65 7.73 -2.99 -0.96
CA LEU A 65 6.29 -2.84 -0.88
C LEU A 65 5.73 -2.18 -2.14
N TYR A 66 6.39 -1.12 -2.60
CA TYR A 66 5.98 -0.44 -3.82
C TYR A 66 5.94 -1.40 -5.01
N TYR A 67 6.97 -2.23 -5.13
CA TYR A 67 7.06 -3.19 -6.22
C TYR A 67 5.88 -4.18 -6.18
N LYS A 68 5.56 -4.67 -4.99
CA LYS A 68 4.44 -5.59 -4.82
C LYS A 68 3.11 -4.92 -5.17
N ILE A 69 2.93 -3.68 -4.76
CA ILE A 69 1.72 -2.92 -5.07
C ILE A 69 1.61 -2.72 -6.58
N LYS A 70 2.71 -2.37 -7.21
CA LYS A 70 2.75 -2.16 -8.65
C LYS A 70 2.34 -3.43 -9.40
N LYS A 71 2.84 -4.57 -8.97
CA LYS A 71 2.47 -5.84 -9.58
C LYS A 71 0.98 -6.12 -9.46
N GLU A 72 0.40 -5.82 -8.31
CA GLU A 72 -1.04 -6.03 -8.11
C GLU A 72 -1.87 -5.09 -8.97
N ILE A 73 -1.43 -3.85 -9.12
CA ILE A 73 -2.14 -2.89 -9.96
C ILE A 73 -2.10 -3.30 -11.42
N MET A 74 -0.98 -3.83 -11.86
CA MET A 74 -0.77 -4.17 -13.27
C MET A 74 -1.25 -5.58 -13.66
N LYS A 75 -1.80 -6.29 -12.74
CA LYS A 75 -2.34 -7.62 -13.01
C LYS A 75 -3.51 -7.62 -13.97
#